data_1fc6743eac7f668b114faf1284b34241
#
_entry.id   1fc6743eac7f668b114faf1284b34241
#
_cell.length_a   1.000
_cell.length_b   1.000
_cell.length_c   1.000
_cell.angle_alpha   90.00
_cell.angle_beta   90.00
_cell.angle_gamma   90.00
#
_symmetry.space_group_name_H-M   'P 1'
#
loop_
_entity.id
_entity.type
_entity.pdbx_description
1 polymer ?
#
loop_
_entity_poly.entity_id
_entity_poly.type
_entity_poly.pdbx_seq_one_letter_code
_entity_poly.pdbx_strand_id
1 'polypeptide(L)'
;LPLVFPGILALFVWLPLVFLISGSLMGSEELTENLAPVLGSAAGQVQWTLLPRYPTLRPYVELLLDSPEFFVMFWNSVKITALTLLGQLAVGAPAAWGFAWFRFPGKKLLLTLYIVLMLMPFQVTMVSSYLVLNGLSLLDTHWAVILPGVFSTFPVFIMTRFFQGIPKGV
;
A
#
# COMPACT_ATOMS: atom_id res chain seq x y z
N LEU A 1 33.47 -14.53 4.50
CA LEU A 1 33.19 -13.49 3.45
C LEU A 1 31.74 -13.49 2.94
N PRO A 2 31.02 -14.65 2.71
CA PRO A 2 29.68 -14.60 2.11
C PRO A 2 28.58 -14.00 3.02
N LEU A 3 28.79 -13.93 4.33
CA LEU A 3 27.84 -13.37 5.31
C LEU A 3 28.08 -11.89 5.63
N VAL A 4 29.29 -11.38 5.37
CA VAL A 4 29.65 -10.00 5.70
C VAL A 4 28.91 -9.00 4.79
N PHE A 5 28.88 -9.26 3.49
CA PHE A 5 28.20 -8.38 2.52
C PHE A 5 26.69 -8.29 2.77
N PRO A 6 25.94 -9.41 2.90
CA PRO A 6 24.52 -9.34 3.28
C PRO A 6 24.28 -8.68 4.64
N GLY A 7 25.20 -8.87 5.61
CA GLY A 7 25.11 -8.23 6.92
C GLY A 7 25.22 -6.72 6.85
N ILE A 8 26.17 -6.18 6.09
CA ILE A 8 26.33 -4.75 5.87
C ILE A 8 25.10 -4.17 5.13
N LEU A 9 24.63 -4.87 4.11
CA LEU A 9 23.42 -4.45 3.36
C LEU A 9 22.19 -4.41 4.27
N ALA A 10 22.05 -5.43 5.14
CA ALA A 10 20.96 -5.45 6.11
C ALA A 10 21.03 -4.27 7.08
N LEU A 11 22.21 -3.97 7.63
CA LEU A 11 22.40 -2.81 8.51
C LEU A 11 22.05 -1.50 7.80
N PHE A 12 22.44 -1.34 6.54
CA PHE A 12 22.12 -0.16 5.76
C PHE A 12 20.61 -0.01 5.52
N VAL A 13 19.89 -1.12 5.27
CA VAL A 13 18.43 -1.13 5.11
C VAL A 13 17.70 -0.85 6.43
N TRP A 14 18.25 -1.32 7.57
CA TRP A 14 17.66 -1.07 8.87
C TRP A 14 17.87 0.35 9.40
N LEU A 15 18.92 1.04 8.95
CA LEU A 15 19.28 2.37 9.45
C LEU A 15 18.12 3.40 9.33
N PRO A 16 17.43 3.54 8.19
CA PRO A 16 16.27 4.45 8.10
C PRO A 16 15.13 4.08 9.06
N LEU A 17 14.90 2.78 9.29
CA LEU A 17 13.85 2.32 10.19
C LEU A 17 14.20 2.65 11.65
N VAL A 18 15.44 2.43 12.05
CA VAL A 18 15.95 2.83 13.38
C VAL A 18 15.81 4.34 13.56
N PHE A 19 16.19 5.12 12.53
CA PHE A 19 16.06 6.57 12.57
C PHE A 19 14.59 7.04 12.69
N LEU A 20 13.66 6.41 11.98
CA LEU A 20 12.23 6.71 12.10
C LEU A 20 11.70 6.40 13.51
N ILE A 21 12.02 5.24 14.07
CA ILE A 21 11.60 4.86 15.42
C ILE A 21 12.21 5.81 16.46
N SER A 22 13.48 6.10 16.33
CA SER A 22 14.18 7.02 17.23
C SER A 22 13.63 8.45 17.12
N GLY A 23 13.45 8.96 15.89
CA GLY A 23 12.88 10.29 15.63
C GLY A 23 11.44 10.43 16.11
N SER A 24 10.64 9.36 16.11
CA SER A 24 9.29 9.40 16.63
C SER A 24 9.20 9.62 18.15
N LEU A 25 10.30 9.40 18.85
CA LEU A 25 10.44 9.66 20.29
C LEU A 25 11.15 11.00 20.60
N MET A 26 11.54 11.76 19.57
CA MET A 26 12.14 13.09 19.73
C MET A 26 11.06 14.16 19.83
N GLY A 27 11.26 15.15 20.67
CA GLY A 27 10.41 16.35 20.70
C GLY A 27 10.56 17.16 19.39
N SER A 28 9.55 17.95 19.04
CA SER A 28 9.54 18.78 17.84
C SER A 28 10.73 19.73 17.74
N GLU A 29 11.17 20.29 18.87
CA GLU A 29 12.33 21.18 18.94
C GLU A 29 13.63 20.44 18.61
N GLU A 30 13.85 19.28 19.23
CA GLU A 30 15.04 18.44 18.98
C GLU A 30 15.10 17.95 17.55
N LEU A 31 13.95 17.52 17.00
CA LEU A 31 13.86 17.06 15.62
C LEU A 31 14.13 18.21 14.63
N THR A 32 13.57 19.39 14.90
CA THR A 32 13.79 20.59 14.08
C THR A 32 15.25 21.03 14.12
N GLU A 33 15.90 21.02 15.29
CA GLU A 33 17.30 21.36 15.44
C GLU A 33 18.19 20.40 14.65
N ASN A 34 17.96 19.10 14.76
CA ASN A 34 18.74 18.07 14.07
C ASN A 34 18.57 18.11 12.54
N LEU A 35 17.39 18.42 12.04
CA LEU A 35 17.03 18.44 10.62
C LEU A 35 16.95 19.84 10.02
N ALA A 36 17.25 20.90 10.77
CA ALA A 36 17.17 22.30 10.33
C ALA A 36 17.82 22.57 8.96
N PRO A 37 19.00 21.98 8.62
CA PRO A 37 19.61 22.19 7.32
C PRO A 37 18.82 21.58 6.16
N VAL A 38 18.14 20.44 6.37
CA VAL A 38 17.28 19.79 5.34
C VAL A 38 15.96 20.52 5.20
N LEU A 39 15.43 21.04 6.30
CA LEU A 39 14.15 21.79 6.33
C LEU A 39 14.32 23.24 5.81
N GLY A 40 15.54 23.63 5.42
CA GLY A 40 15.83 24.98 4.92
C GLY A 40 15.82 26.06 6.00
N SER A 41 15.82 25.69 7.28
CA SER A 41 15.70 26.61 8.42
C SER A 41 17.05 27.13 8.91
N ALA A 42 18.16 26.46 8.56
CA ALA A 42 19.51 26.88 8.94
C ALA A 42 20.57 26.39 7.94
N ALA A 43 21.68 27.13 7.82
CA ALA A 43 22.88 26.66 7.13
C ALA A 43 23.70 25.77 8.07
N GLY A 44 24.07 24.57 7.64
CA GLY A 44 24.88 23.64 8.44
C GLY A 44 24.80 22.20 7.98
N GLN A 45 25.35 21.30 8.79
CA GLN A 45 25.28 19.86 8.55
C GLN A 45 24.17 19.25 9.40
N VAL A 46 23.44 18.29 8.82
CA VAL A 46 22.43 17.49 9.54
C VAL A 46 23.11 16.70 10.66
N GLN A 47 22.61 16.81 11.86
CA GLN A 47 23.07 15.99 12.97
C GLN A 47 22.26 14.68 13.01
N TRP A 48 22.91 13.61 12.58
CA TRP A 48 22.32 12.26 12.61
C TRP A 48 22.41 11.69 14.03
N THR A 49 21.50 12.10 14.90
CA THR A 49 21.40 11.50 16.24
C THR A 49 20.49 10.29 16.16
N LEU A 50 21.08 9.09 16.35
CA LEU A 50 20.33 7.83 16.36
C LEU A 50 19.53 7.60 17.66
N LEU A 51 19.82 8.34 18.71
CA LEU A 51 19.12 8.23 19.98
C LEU A 51 18.62 9.63 20.41
N PRO A 52 17.37 9.74 20.86
CA PRO A 52 16.84 11.00 21.40
C PRO A 52 17.59 11.38 22.67
N ARG A 53 17.89 12.67 22.82
CA ARG A 53 18.47 13.23 24.05
C ARG A 53 17.44 13.23 25.18
N TYR A 54 16.19 13.54 24.83
CA TYR A 54 15.06 13.58 25.75
C TYR A 54 13.88 12.80 25.16
N PRO A 55 13.83 11.46 25.37
CA PRO A 55 12.74 10.64 24.84
C PRO A 55 11.38 11.12 25.35
N THR A 56 10.44 11.37 24.45
CA THR A 56 9.10 11.83 24.78
C THR A 56 8.05 11.14 23.93
N LEU A 57 6.89 10.88 24.49
CA LEU A 57 5.71 10.39 23.77
C LEU A 57 4.81 11.53 23.26
N ARG A 58 5.23 12.77 23.46
CA ARG A 58 4.46 13.95 23.08
C ARG A 58 3.99 13.94 21.62
N PRO A 59 4.83 13.57 20.61
CA PRO A 59 4.36 13.49 19.22
C PRO A 59 3.20 12.52 19.02
N TYR A 60 3.18 11.41 19.76
CA TYR A 60 2.07 10.44 19.71
C TYR A 60 0.80 10.99 20.36
N VAL A 61 0.94 11.72 21.47
CA VAL A 61 -0.20 12.37 22.16
C VAL A 61 -0.81 13.44 21.26
N GLU A 62 0.02 14.32 20.70
CA GLU A 62 -0.41 15.36 19.75
C GLU A 62 -1.10 14.76 18.52
N LEU A 63 -0.53 13.68 17.93
CA LEU A 63 -1.12 13.02 16.77
C LEU A 63 -2.46 12.35 17.11
N LEU A 64 -2.56 11.67 18.26
CA LEU A 64 -3.72 10.83 18.60
C LEU A 64 -4.82 11.60 19.36
N LEU A 65 -4.50 12.70 20.03
CA LEU A 65 -5.47 13.44 20.85
C LEU A 65 -5.76 14.85 20.32
N ASP A 66 -4.77 15.50 19.71
CA ASP A 66 -4.89 16.90 19.30
C ASP A 66 -5.06 17.09 17.79
N SER A 67 -4.92 15.99 16.99
CA SER A 67 -4.99 16.07 15.51
C SER A 67 -6.21 15.30 14.97
N PRO A 68 -7.39 15.94 14.87
CA PRO A 68 -8.59 15.30 14.33
C PRO A 68 -8.40 14.86 12.85
N GLU A 69 -7.53 15.55 12.11
CA GLU A 69 -7.20 15.19 10.71
C GLU A 69 -6.60 13.78 10.59
N PHE A 70 -5.82 13.34 11.58
CA PHE A 70 -5.29 11.98 11.61
C PHE A 70 -6.40 10.94 11.59
N PHE A 71 -7.44 11.12 12.41
CA PHE A 71 -8.57 10.19 12.45
C PHE A 71 -9.38 10.22 11.15
N VAL A 72 -9.55 11.39 10.54
CA VAL A 72 -10.20 11.49 9.23
C VAL A 72 -9.45 10.69 8.18
N MET A 73 -8.13 10.85 8.09
CA MET A 73 -7.29 10.11 7.16
C MET A 73 -7.29 8.60 7.46
N PHE A 74 -7.19 8.23 8.74
CA PHE A 74 -7.24 6.84 9.19
C PHE A 74 -8.55 6.16 8.78
N TRP A 75 -9.69 6.76 9.12
CA TRP A 75 -11.00 6.21 8.79
C TRP A 75 -11.29 6.20 7.28
N ASN A 76 -10.78 7.16 6.52
CA ASN A 76 -10.85 7.14 5.06
C ASN A 76 -10.07 5.94 4.51
N SER A 77 -8.86 5.70 5.01
CA SER A 77 -8.06 4.53 4.61
C SER A 77 -8.75 3.22 4.98
N VAL A 78 -9.31 3.11 6.19
CA VAL A 78 -10.08 1.93 6.63
C VAL A 78 -11.28 1.71 5.71
N LYS A 79 -12.07 2.75 5.43
CA LYS A 79 -13.24 2.66 4.53
C LYS A 79 -12.84 2.18 3.13
N ILE A 80 -11.86 2.83 2.51
CA ILE A 80 -11.42 2.51 1.15
C ILE A 80 -10.91 1.08 1.10
N THR A 81 -10.06 0.68 2.04
CA THR A 81 -9.47 -0.66 2.10
C THR A 81 -10.55 -1.72 2.33
N ALA A 82 -11.44 -1.51 3.30
CA ALA A 82 -12.49 -2.47 3.63
C ALA A 82 -13.46 -2.66 2.44
N LEU A 83 -13.94 -1.57 1.83
CA LEU A 83 -14.85 -1.66 0.70
C LEU A 83 -14.18 -2.27 -0.53
N THR A 84 -12.92 -1.95 -0.80
CA THR A 84 -12.16 -2.57 -1.89
C THR A 84 -11.98 -4.06 -1.64
N LEU A 85 -11.57 -4.47 -0.45
CA LEU A 85 -11.37 -5.88 -0.10
C LEU A 85 -12.67 -6.68 -0.17
N LEU A 86 -13.75 -6.16 0.41
CA LEU A 86 -15.06 -6.80 0.36
C LEU A 86 -15.57 -6.93 -1.07
N GLY A 87 -15.42 -5.88 -1.88
CA GLY A 87 -15.75 -5.90 -3.29
C GLY A 87 -14.91 -6.90 -4.08
N GLN A 88 -13.60 -6.95 -3.87
CA GLN A 88 -12.71 -7.94 -4.48
C GLN A 88 -13.12 -9.37 -4.13
N LEU A 89 -13.47 -9.64 -2.88
CA LEU A 89 -13.93 -10.96 -2.47
C LEU A 89 -15.29 -11.29 -3.07
N ALA A 90 -16.24 -10.35 -3.06
CA ALA A 90 -17.58 -10.54 -3.58
C ALA A 90 -17.60 -10.83 -5.09
N VAL A 91 -16.74 -10.17 -5.88
CA VAL A 91 -16.67 -10.35 -7.33
C VAL A 91 -15.59 -11.36 -7.72
N GLY A 92 -14.42 -11.26 -7.09
CA GLY A 92 -13.25 -12.04 -7.46
C GLY A 92 -13.31 -13.50 -7.04
N ALA A 93 -13.86 -13.81 -5.85
CA ALA A 93 -13.92 -15.20 -5.38
C ALA A 93 -14.86 -16.08 -6.23
N PRO A 94 -16.11 -15.65 -6.56
CA PRO A 94 -16.96 -16.41 -7.48
C PRO A 94 -16.34 -16.55 -8.89
N ALA A 95 -15.72 -15.48 -9.41
CA ALA A 95 -15.04 -15.53 -10.70
C ALA A 95 -13.87 -16.53 -10.68
N ALA A 96 -13.04 -16.48 -9.64
CA ALA A 96 -11.91 -17.39 -9.46
C ALA A 96 -12.38 -18.85 -9.28
N TRP A 97 -13.44 -19.06 -8.53
CA TRP A 97 -14.07 -20.37 -8.39
C TRP A 97 -14.55 -20.90 -9.75
N GLY A 98 -15.25 -20.07 -10.54
CA GLY A 98 -15.67 -20.40 -11.90
C GLY A 98 -14.51 -20.80 -12.80
N PHE A 99 -13.41 -20.03 -12.75
CA PHE A 99 -12.18 -20.37 -13.47
C PHE A 99 -11.46 -21.61 -12.93
N ALA A 100 -11.58 -21.95 -11.67
CA ALA A 100 -10.94 -23.13 -11.12
C ALA A 100 -11.71 -24.42 -11.49
N TRP A 101 -13.00 -24.44 -11.27
CA TRP A 101 -13.81 -25.68 -11.26
C TRP A 101 -14.60 -25.92 -12.54
N PHE A 102 -15.12 -24.88 -13.21
CA PHE A 102 -15.93 -25.07 -14.41
C PHE A 102 -15.10 -25.21 -15.69
N ARG A 103 -15.64 -25.98 -16.62
CA ARG A 103 -15.14 -26.13 -17.99
C ARG A 103 -16.10 -25.41 -18.93
N PHE A 104 -15.63 -24.34 -19.57
CA PHE A 104 -16.42 -23.58 -20.53
C PHE A 104 -15.54 -23.15 -21.72
N PRO A 105 -16.13 -22.93 -22.91
CA PRO A 105 -15.40 -22.47 -24.09
C PRO A 105 -14.83 -21.07 -23.80
N GLY A 106 -13.61 -20.80 -24.30
CA GLY A 106 -12.96 -19.51 -24.08
C GLY A 106 -12.24 -19.31 -22.73
N LYS A 107 -12.33 -20.26 -21.77
CA LYS A 107 -11.65 -20.17 -20.46
C LYS A 107 -10.17 -19.85 -20.57
N LYS A 108 -9.44 -20.52 -21.49
CA LYS A 108 -8.00 -20.26 -21.67
C LYS A 108 -7.74 -18.85 -22.17
N LEU A 109 -8.55 -18.37 -23.12
CA LEU A 109 -8.45 -17.00 -23.65
C LEU A 109 -8.68 -15.97 -22.56
N LEU A 110 -9.74 -16.13 -21.74
CA LEU A 110 -10.03 -15.22 -20.63
C LEU A 110 -8.91 -15.20 -19.61
N LEU A 111 -8.37 -16.36 -19.19
CA LEU A 111 -7.24 -16.41 -18.27
C LEU A 111 -5.99 -15.75 -18.86
N THR A 112 -5.73 -15.92 -20.16
CA THR A 112 -4.63 -15.23 -20.83
C THR A 112 -4.84 -13.72 -20.83
N LEU A 113 -6.06 -13.24 -21.11
CA LEU A 113 -6.40 -11.81 -21.02
C LEU A 113 -6.18 -11.26 -19.60
N TYR A 114 -6.58 -12.01 -18.56
CA TYR A 114 -6.30 -11.62 -17.17
C TYR A 114 -4.78 -11.45 -16.93
N ILE A 115 -3.95 -12.37 -17.41
CA ILE A 115 -2.49 -12.29 -17.28
C ILE A 115 -1.95 -11.09 -18.05
N VAL A 116 -2.41 -10.86 -19.27
CA VAL A 116 -1.98 -9.70 -20.08
C VAL A 116 -2.34 -8.40 -19.39
N LEU A 117 -3.57 -8.25 -18.90
CA LEU A 117 -4.02 -7.06 -18.17
C LEU A 117 -3.24 -6.85 -16.87
N MET A 118 -2.88 -7.93 -16.16
CA MET A 118 -2.08 -7.87 -14.94
C MET A 118 -0.64 -7.37 -15.21
N LEU A 119 -0.09 -7.71 -16.39
CA LEU A 119 1.25 -7.31 -16.80
C LEU A 119 1.31 -5.92 -17.43
N MET A 120 0.16 -5.30 -17.72
CA MET A 120 0.14 -3.94 -18.27
C MET A 120 0.67 -2.93 -17.26
N PRO A 121 1.61 -2.07 -17.67
CA PRO A 121 2.08 -0.99 -16.81
C PRO A 121 0.94 -0.04 -16.45
N PHE A 122 0.91 0.42 -15.21
CA PHE A 122 -0.11 1.38 -14.73
C PHE A 122 -0.20 2.63 -15.63
N GLN A 123 0.95 3.09 -16.14
CA GLN A 123 1.02 4.27 -17.00
C GLN A 123 0.16 4.15 -18.27
N VAL A 124 0.02 2.93 -18.81
CA VAL A 124 -0.79 2.67 -20.03
C VAL A 124 -2.28 2.74 -19.70
N THR A 125 -2.68 2.27 -18.52
CA THR A 125 -4.09 2.19 -18.11
C THR A 125 -4.58 3.46 -17.42
N MET A 126 -3.67 4.31 -16.93
CA MET A 126 -4.01 5.50 -16.13
C MET A 126 -4.94 6.47 -16.86
N VAL A 127 -4.63 6.84 -18.10
CA VAL A 127 -5.44 7.80 -18.87
C VAL A 127 -6.81 7.21 -19.17
N SER A 128 -6.88 5.95 -19.59
CA SER A 128 -8.14 5.27 -19.88
C SER A 128 -9.02 5.16 -18.62
N SER A 129 -8.43 4.83 -17.48
CA SER A 129 -9.13 4.76 -16.19
C SER A 129 -9.67 6.13 -15.78
N TYR A 130 -8.88 7.19 -15.95
CA TYR A 130 -9.30 8.57 -15.67
C TYR A 130 -10.51 8.95 -16.54
N LEU A 131 -10.46 8.69 -17.86
CA LEU A 131 -11.56 9.03 -18.78
C LEU A 131 -12.85 8.28 -18.44
N VAL A 132 -12.74 6.99 -18.08
CA VAL A 132 -13.91 6.19 -17.66
C VAL A 132 -14.50 6.75 -16.37
N LEU A 133 -13.66 7.01 -15.35
CA LEU A 133 -14.13 7.56 -14.07
C LEU A 133 -14.73 8.96 -14.22
N ASN A 134 -14.17 9.78 -15.10
CA ASN A 134 -14.71 11.08 -15.44
C ASN A 134 -16.09 10.96 -16.12
N GLY A 135 -16.22 10.07 -17.10
CA GLY A 135 -17.48 9.81 -17.79
C GLY A 135 -18.58 9.26 -16.88
N LEU A 136 -18.20 8.58 -15.79
CA LEU A 136 -19.12 8.10 -14.75
C LEU A 136 -19.36 9.13 -13.63
N SER A 137 -18.77 10.33 -13.71
CA SER A 137 -18.85 11.39 -12.68
C SER A 137 -18.39 10.89 -11.29
N LEU A 138 -17.37 10.02 -11.24
CA LEU A 138 -16.85 9.41 -10.01
C LEU A 138 -15.55 10.05 -9.52
N LEU A 139 -14.97 11.00 -10.28
CA LEU A 139 -13.79 11.75 -9.83
C LEU A 139 -14.11 12.48 -8.51
N ASP A 140 -13.09 12.68 -7.70
CA ASP A 140 -13.17 13.29 -6.36
C ASP A 140 -14.08 12.54 -5.36
N THR A 141 -14.38 11.27 -5.64
CA THR A 141 -15.11 10.39 -4.72
C THR A 141 -14.26 9.21 -4.28
N HIS A 142 -14.63 8.58 -3.17
CA HIS A 142 -13.98 7.32 -2.72
C HIS A 142 -14.11 6.20 -3.77
N TRP A 143 -15.17 6.23 -4.59
CA TRP A 143 -15.42 5.25 -5.64
C TRP A 143 -14.39 5.31 -6.77
N ALA A 144 -13.75 6.46 -6.99
CA ALA A 144 -12.65 6.58 -7.96
C ALA A 144 -11.46 5.66 -7.63
N VAL A 145 -11.26 5.35 -6.36
CA VAL A 145 -10.20 4.45 -5.89
C VAL A 145 -10.73 3.02 -5.69
N ILE A 146 -11.93 2.88 -5.12
CA ILE A 146 -12.52 1.59 -4.77
C ILE A 146 -12.82 0.75 -6.02
N LEU A 147 -13.51 1.32 -7.02
CA LEU A 147 -13.96 0.54 -8.18
C LEU A 147 -12.81 -0.07 -8.99
N PRO A 148 -11.76 0.64 -9.37
CA PRO A 148 -10.62 0.03 -10.05
C PRO A 148 -9.96 -1.07 -9.20
N GLY A 149 -9.90 -0.88 -7.87
CA GLY A 149 -9.41 -1.87 -6.94
C GLY A 149 -10.26 -3.15 -6.92
N VAL A 150 -11.59 -3.01 -6.84
CA VAL A 150 -12.53 -4.15 -6.82
C VAL A 150 -12.38 -5.03 -8.06
N PHE A 151 -12.24 -4.42 -9.24
CA PHE A 151 -12.11 -5.14 -10.52
C PHE A 151 -10.66 -5.47 -10.89
N SER A 152 -9.73 -5.44 -9.94
CA SER A 152 -8.35 -5.83 -10.16
C SER A 152 -8.23 -7.29 -10.60
N THR A 153 -7.38 -7.53 -11.60
CA THR A 153 -7.18 -8.86 -12.18
C THR A 153 -6.31 -9.77 -11.32
N PHE A 154 -5.37 -9.20 -10.57
CA PHE A 154 -4.41 -9.95 -9.76
C PHE A 154 -5.05 -10.83 -8.67
N PRO A 155 -6.01 -10.34 -7.85
CA PRO A 155 -6.68 -11.16 -6.84
C PRO A 155 -7.41 -12.36 -7.45
N VAL A 156 -8.10 -12.17 -8.58
CA VAL A 156 -8.80 -13.26 -9.28
C VAL A 156 -7.82 -14.34 -9.75
N PHE A 157 -6.69 -13.94 -10.30
CA PHE A 157 -5.66 -14.87 -10.74
C PHE A 157 -5.11 -15.69 -9.57
N ILE A 158 -4.72 -15.06 -8.46
CA ILE A 158 -4.17 -15.75 -7.29
C ILE A 158 -5.19 -16.70 -6.68
N MET A 159 -6.44 -16.24 -6.48
CA MET A 159 -7.53 -17.09 -5.95
C MET A 159 -7.81 -18.27 -6.88
N THR A 160 -7.76 -18.08 -8.21
CA THR A 160 -7.94 -19.19 -9.17
C THR A 160 -6.86 -20.25 -8.98
N ARG A 161 -5.59 -19.84 -8.82
CA ARG A 161 -4.48 -20.77 -8.56
C ARG A 161 -4.64 -21.50 -7.23
N PHE A 162 -5.06 -20.79 -6.20
CA PHE A 162 -5.35 -21.39 -4.91
C PHE A 162 -6.46 -22.43 -5.00
N PHE A 163 -7.61 -22.11 -5.60
CA PHE A 163 -8.71 -23.04 -5.75
C PHE A 163 -8.38 -24.27 -6.62
N GLN A 164 -7.50 -24.13 -7.62
CA GLN A 164 -7.01 -25.26 -8.41
C GLN A 164 -6.14 -26.24 -7.61
N GLY A 165 -5.51 -25.79 -6.52
CA GLY A 165 -4.71 -26.61 -5.61
C GLY A 165 -5.53 -27.41 -4.60
N ILE A 166 -6.85 -27.13 -4.44
CA ILE A 166 -7.71 -27.85 -3.51
C ILE A 166 -8.05 -29.23 -4.10
N PRO A 167 -7.83 -30.34 -3.35
CA PRO A 167 -8.18 -31.69 -3.80
C PRO A 167 -9.68 -31.82 -4.10
N LYS A 168 -10.02 -32.54 -5.17
CA LYS A 168 -11.41 -32.75 -5.61
C LYS A 168 -12.20 -33.72 -4.74
N GLY A 169 -11.93 -33.86 -3.49
CA GLY A 169 -12.56 -34.80 -2.59
C GLY A 169 -12.94 -34.24 -1.21
N VAL A 170 -12.88 -32.91 -1.07
CA VAL A 170 -13.30 -32.22 0.16
C VAL A 170 -14.59 -31.47 -0.08
#